data_e937b7f8864e4e92d7c8e1d429456669
#
_entry.id   e937b7f8864e4e92d7c8e1d429456669
#
_cell.length_a   1.000
_cell.length_b   1.000
_cell.length_c   1.000
_cell.angle_alpha   90.00
_cell.angle_beta   90.00
_cell.angle_gamma   90.00
#
_symmetry.space_group_name_H-M   'P 1'
#
loop_
_entity.id
_entity.type
_entity.pdbx_description
1 polymer ?
#
loop_
_entity_poly.entity_id
_entity_poly.type
_entity_poly.pdbx_seq_one_letter_code
_entity_poly.pdbx_strand_id
1 'polypeptide(L)'
;MNKKLLFSLLLAGTAFTGHADEARLLRFPATNGSDIVFSYAGDLYKAPLNGGEAQKLTSHIGYEMFARFSPDGKSIAFTGQYDGNTEVYLIPTDGGEPQRLTYTATNSRDDLGDRMGPNNIVMTWTPDGKNIVYRNRISDGFDGKLWSISKNGGMSEVIPLPEGGFCSYSPDGKKLAYNRVMREFRNWKYYRGGMADDIWIYDPAAKKVENITNNIAQDIIPMWIGEEIYFISDRDRTMNIFVYNIRTKQTEKVTHYTDYDVKFPSSNGQIIVYEHGGYLYKLDPKTRKSEKISITLTSDNIYARKEMKRVADNLTAASLSPDGHRLAVTARGEVFDVPAEKGVTRDITRTPGANEREGEWSPNGKQIAYISDRTGETEIWLQSIEGGDPIQLTQNNDTYIRQLMWSPDSKKILYTDRKNRIVEVDIASKAKRTVMQNPEGEFYEVNYSPDSQWITYTKSGANNMSVIYVYHLTSGKEYPVTEKWYNSSSPVFSTDGKYLIFSSERDFNPIYSQTEWNHAYNRMGGVYMAMLANDTPSPLLPSDETVSYTHLRAHETS
;
A
#
# COMPACT_ATOMS: atom_id res chain seq x y z
N MET A 1 -67.55 39.90 -19.80
CA MET A 1 -66.30 40.63 -19.54
C MET A 1 -65.20 39.60 -19.19
N ASN A 2 -64.37 39.29 -20.18
CA ASN A 2 -63.30 38.26 -20.06
C ASN A 2 -62.03 38.92 -19.58
N LYS A 3 -61.49 38.47 -18.43
CA LYS A 3 -60.13 38.77 -17.99
C LYS A 3 -59.22 37.59 -18.32
N LYS A 4 -58.38 37.75 -19.35
CA LYS A 4 -57.28 36.84 -19.66
C LYS A 4 -56.14 37.08 -18.65
N LEU A 5 -55.82 36.08 -17.82
CA LEU A 5 -54.62 36.05 -17.02
C LEU A 5 -53.46 35.56 -17.91
N LEU A 6 -52.49 36.42 -18.15
CA LEU A 6 -51.21 36.07 -18.74
C LEU A 6 -50.31 35.48 -17.63
N PHE A 7 -50.00 34.18 -17.69
CA PHE A 7 -48.94 33.56 -16.90
C PHE A 7 -47.64 33.66 -17.67
N SER A 8 -46.76 34.54 -17.21
CA SER A 8 -45.36 34.61 -17.70
C SER A 8 -44.55 33.56 -16.92
N LEU A 9 -44.21 32.43 -17.59
CA LEU A 9 -43.21 31.49 -17.10
C LEU A 9 -41.84 32.14 -17.22
N LEU A 10 -41.26 32.57 -16.09
CA LEU A 10 -39.81 32.84 -16.02
C LEU A 10 -39.10 31.48 -15.97
N LEU A 11 -38.53 31.03 -17.07
CA LEU A 11 -37.51 30.00 -17.05
C LEU A 11 -36.24 30.62 -16.44
N ALA A 12 -36.03 30.41 -15.16
CA ALA A 12 -34.73 30.58 -14.55
C ALA A 12 -33.82 29.45 -15.06
N GLY A 13 -33.08 29.70 -16.10
CA GLY A 13 -31.98 28.83 -16.51
C GLY A 13 -30.94 28.85 -15.41
N THR A 14 -30.90 27.81 -14.58
CA THR A 14 -29.73 27.52 -13.76
C THR A 14 -28.60 27.17 -14.74
N ALA A 15 -27.75 28.14 -15.02
CA ALA A 15 -26.47 27.83 -15.61
C ALA A 15 -25.74 26.92 -14.64
N PHE A 16 -25.61 25.65 -14.96
CA PHE A 16 -24.65 24.77 -14.35
C PHE A 16 -23.28 25.32 -14.72
N THR A 17 -22.74 26.24 -13.92
CA THR A 17 -21.32 26.52 -13.94
C THR A 17 -20.66 25.30 -13.30
N GLY A 18 -20.35 24.31 -14.13
CA GLY A 18 -19.45 23.24 -13.71
C GLY A 18 -18.11 23.89 -13.38
N HIS A 19 -17.88 24.20 -12.12
CA HIS A 19 -16.54 24.52 -11.65
C HIS A 19 -15.76 23.21 -11.74
N ALA A 20 -14.71 23.19 -12.54
CA ALA A 20 -13.76 22.10 -12.50
C ALA A 20 -13.18 22.07 -11.08
N ASP A 21 -13.38 20.97 -10.37
CA ASP A 21 -12.82 20.79 -9.03
C ASP A 21 -11.29 20.86 -9.10
N GLU A 22 -10.67 21.34 -8.00
CA GLU A 22 -9.21 21.33 -7.89
C GLU A 22 -8.70 19.89 -7.99
N ALA A 23 -7.74 19.67 -8.87
CA ALA A 23 -7.17 18.36 -9.14
C ALA A 23 -6.34 17.84 -7.96
N ARG A 24 -6.44 16.54 -7.71
CA ARG A 24 -5.70 15.82 -6.66
C ARG A 24 -4.92 14.65 -7.24
N LEU A 25 -4.01 14.08 -6.43
CA LEU A 25 -3.15 12.95 -6.80
C LEU A 25 -2.24 13.26 -7.99
N LEU A 26 -1.81 14.50 -8.09
CA LEU A 26 -0.83 14.97 -9.06
C LEU A 26 0.56 14.47 -8.65
N ARG A 27 1.34 13.96 -9.61
CA ARG A 27 2.59 13.26 -9.31
C ARG A 27 3.77 13.75 -10.14
N PHE A 28 4.99 13.57 -9.61
CA PHE A 28 6.28 13.73 -10.28
C PHE A 28 6.47 15.09 -10.97
N PRO A 29 6.28 16.21 -10.27
CA PRO A 29 6.33 17.53 -10.88
C PRO A 29 7.72 17.93 -11.32
N ALA A 30 7.80 18.72 -12.40
CA ALA A 30 8.98 19.47 -12.80
C ALA A 30 8.58 20.83 -13.38
N THR A 31 9.49 21.81 -13.34
CA THR A 31 9.22 23.18 -13.82
C THR A 31 10.35 23.71 -14.68
N ASN A 32 10.00 24.57 -15.65
CA ASN A 32 10.94 25.40 -16.40
C ASN A 32 10.99 26.84 -15.87
N GLY A 33 10.22 27.16 -14.79
CA GLY A 33 10.11 28.48 -14.20
C GLY A 33 8.85 29.26 -14.60
N SER A 34 8.22 28.95 -15.74
CA SER A 34 6.94 29.49 -16.17
C SER A 34 5.81 28.46 -16.08
N ASP A 35 6.12 27.23 -16.42
CA ASP A 35 5.20 26.11 -16.45
C ASP A 35 5.62 25.01 -15.47
N ILE A 36 4.65 24.19 -15.10
CA ILE A 36 4.84 22.95 -14.37
C ILE A 36 4.31 21.79 -15.23
N VAL A 37 5.09 20.71 -15.35
CA VAL A 37 4.68 19.43 -15.93
C VAL A 37 4.56 18.40 -14.84
N PHE A 38 3.56 17.53 -14.91
CA PHE A 38 3.30 16.50 -13.91
C PHE A 38 2.54 15.32 -14.53
N SER A 39 2.50 14.19 -13.82
CA SER A 39 1.69 13.04 -14.20
C SER A 39 0.34 13.07 -13.47
N TYR A 40 -0.72 12.76 -14.16
CA TYR A 40 -2.06 12.52 -13.60
C TYR A 40 -2.74 11.37 -14.35
N ALA A 41 -3.24 10.40 -13.59
CA ALA A 41 -3.93 9.22 -14.13
C ALA A 41 -3.16 8.47 -15.23
N GLY A 42 -1.82 8.51 -15.20
CA GLY A 42 -0.94 7.83 -16.15
C GLY A 42 -0.40 8.71 -17.26
N ASP A 43 -0.98 9.88 -17.52
CA ASP A 43 -0.59 10.79 -18.58
C ASP A 43 0.16 12.02 -18.08
N LEU A 44 0.91 12.67 -18.95
CA LEU A 44 1.55 13.96 -18.69
C LEU A 44 0.60 15.13 -18.95
N TYR A 45 0.63 16.08 -18.04
CA TYR A 45 -0.08 17.35 -18.13
C TYR A 45 0.87 18.52 -17.88
N LYS A 46 0.55 19.66 -18.48
CA LYS A 46 1.26 20.93 -18.30
C LYS A 46 0.29 22.01 -17.83
N ALA A 47 0.69 22.81 -16.86
CA ALA A 47 -0.07 23.97 -16.38
C ALA A 47 0.86 25.17 -16.14
N PRO A 48 0.34 26.41 -16.04
CA PRO A 48 1.14 27.53 -15.55
C PRO A 48 1.65 27.28 -14.12
N LEU A 49 2.89 27.66 -13.81
CA LEU A 49 3.48 27.49 -12.48
C LEU A 49 2.70 28.21 -11.37
N ASN A 50 1.94 29.22 -11.70
CA ASN A 50 1.09 29.95 -10.75
C ASN A 50 -0.31 29.34 -10.59
N GLY A 51 -0.57 28.19 -11.20
CA GLY A 51 -1.85 27.50 -11.17
C GLY A 51 -2.76 27.87 -12.33
N GLY A 52 -3.87 27.16 -12.42
CA GLY A 52 -4.87 27.30 -13.50
C GLY A 52 -5.20 25.96 -14.16
N GLU A 53 -5.79 26.04 -15.35
CA GLU A 53 -6.19 24.86 -16.11
C GLU A 53 -4.97 24.16 -16.73
N ALA A 54 -4.89 22.83 -16.55
CA ALA A 54 -3.83 22.03 -17.12
C ALA A 54 -4.22 21.48 -18.51
N GLN A 55 -3.26 21.54 -19.42
CA GLN A 55 -3.33 20.93 -20.74
C GLN A 55 -2.74 19.52 -20.71
N LYS A 56 -3.45 18.54 -21.28
CA LYS A 56 -2.97 17.17 -21.47
C LYS A 56 -1.92 17.13 -22.58
N LEU A 57 -0.74 16.55 -22.32
CA LEU A 57 0.34 16.43 -23.30
C LEU A 57 0.40 15.04 -23.95
N THR A 58 0.05 13.98 -23.21
CA THR A 58 0.09 12.60 -23.69
C THR A 58 -1.26 11.93 -23.45
N SER A 59 -1.55 10.82 -24.15
CA SER A 59 -2.81 10.08 -24.01
C SER A 59 -2.63 8.63 -24.44
N HIS A 60 -1.85 7.86 -23.70
CA HIS A 60 -1.63 6.44 -23.97
C HIS A 60 -2.14 5.59 -22.80
N ILE A 61 -2.42 4.29 -23.04
CA ILE A 61 -2.86 3.37 -21.99
C ILE A 61 -1.72 2.95 -21.04
N GLY A 62 -0.46 3.17 -21.42
CA GLY A 62 0.71 3.02 -20.56
C GLY A 62 0.84 4.24 -19.63
N TYR A 63 1.93 4.27 -18.88
CA TYR A 63 2.20 5.34 -17.93
C TYR A 63 3.32 6.24 -18.44
N GLU A 64 3.14 7.57 -18.31
CA GLU A 64 4.16 8.57 -18.51
C GLU A 64 4.45 9.28 -17.19
N MET A 65 5.75 9.35 -16.83
CA MET A 65 6.17 9.86 -15.53
C MET A 65 7.57 10.44 -15.53
N PHE A 66 7.96 11.10 -14.45
CA PHE A 66 9.29 11.67 -14.24
C PHE A 66 9.73 12.61 -15.35
N ALA A 67 8.81 13.46 -15.80
CA ALA A 67 9.08 14.47 -16.81
C ALA A 67 10.14 15.49 -16.33
N ARG A 68 11.04 15.90 -17.22
CA ARG A 68 12.06 16.93 -16.97
C ARG A 68 12.17 17.85 -18.19
N PHE A 69 12.02 19.13 -17.97
CA PHE A 69 12.25 20.12 -19.02
C PHE A 69 13.74 20.14 -19.42
N SER A 70 14.01 20.29 -20.70
CA SER A 70 15.35 20.62 -21.17
C SER A 70 15.78 22.00 -20.66
N PRO A 71 17.10 22.27 -20.54
CA PRO A 71 17.61 23.57 -20.06
C PRO A 71 17.14 24.77 -20.91
N ASP A 72 16.87 24.57 -22.20
CA ASP A 72 16.32 25.59 -23.11
C ASP A 72 14.78 25.69 -23.07
N GLY A 73 14.11 24.84 -22.27
CA GLY A 73 12.67 24.79 -22.09
C GLY A 73 11.87 24.30 -23.30
N LYS A 74 12.51 23.83 -24.36
CA LYS A 74 11.82 23.48 -25.62
C LYS A 74 11.35 22.04 -25.70
N SER A 75 11.90 21.17 -24.86
CA SER A 75 11.60 19.74 -24.83
C SER A 75 11.38 19.24 -23.42
N ILE A 76 10.66 18.13 -23.31
CA ILE A 76 10.45 17.39 -22.06
C ILE A 76 10.93 15.97 -22.29
N ALA A 77 11.90 15.53 -21.48
CA ALA A 77 12.29 14.13 -21.38
C ALA A 77 11.47 13.46 -20.30
N PHE A 78 11.01 12.23 -20.50
CA PHE A 78 10.18 11.51 -19.55
C PHE A 78 10.35 10.00 -19.67
N THR A 79 9.93 9.28 -18.66
CA THR A 79 9.82 7.83 -18.66
C THR A 79 8.42 7.45 -19.15
N GLY A 80 8.34 6.69 -20.25
CA GLY A 80 7.08 6.29 -20.86
C GLY A 80 6.98 4.79 -21.06
N GLN A 81 5.75 4.24 -21.02
CA GLN A 81 5.45 2.82 -21.16
C GLN A 81 4.60 2.56 -22.41
N TYR A 82 5.05 3.01 -23.58
CA TYR A 82 4.29 2.86 -24.82
C TYR A 82 4.28 1.42 -25.35
N ASP A 83 5.42 0.71 -25.25
CA ASP A 83 5.59 -0.63 -25.82
C ASP A 83 5.62 -1.73 -24.75
N GLY A 84 5.11 -1.46 -23.55
CA GLY A 84 5.03 -2.43 -22.45
C GLY A 84 6.13 -2.27 -21.39
N ASN A 85 7.38 -2.04 -21.78
CA ASN A 85 8.46 -1.66 -20.86
C ASN A 85 8.61 -0.14 -20.75
N THR A 86 9.22 0.32 -19.65
CA THR A 86 9.51 1.73 -19.43
C THR A 86 10.80 2.13 -20.13
N GLU A 87 10.73 3.22 -20.90
CA GLU A 87 11.87 3.74 -21.67
C GLU A 87 11.95 5.26 -21.56
N VAL A 88 13.09 5.84 -21.95
CA VAL A 88 13.27 7.28 -22.05
C VAL A 88 12.67 7.79 -23.37
N TYR A 89 11.78 8.76 -23.25
CA TYR A 89 11.15 9.45 -24.38
C TYR A 89 11.41 10.95 -24.33
N LEU A 90 11.29 11.60 -25.46
CA LEU A 90 11.40 13.03 -25.65
C LEU A 90 10.16 13.55 -26.38
N ILE A 91 9.57 14.66 -25.91
CA ILE A 91 8.43 15.33 -26.53
C ILE A 91 8.68 16.85 -26.55
N PRO A 92 8.22 17.61 -27.57
CA PRO A 92 8.20 19.07 -27.50
C PRO A 92 7.39 19.58 -26.30
N THR A 93 7.77 20.71 -25.72
CA THR A 93 7.09 21.29 -24.54
C THR A 93 5.61 21.60 -24.77
N ASP A 94 5.21 21.85 -26.00
CA ASP A 94 3.82 22.13 -26.38
C ASP A 94 3.05 20.87 -26.82
N GLY A 95 3.63 19.70 -26.64
CA GLY A 95 3.07 18.42 -27.07
C GLY A 95 3.52 18.02 -28.47
N GLY A 96 3.13 16.86 -28.92
CA GLY A 96 3.48 16.28 -30.20
C GLY A 96 3.71 14.77 -30.09
N GLU A 97 4.36 14.20 -31.10
CA GLU A 97 4.69 12.77 -31.10
C GLU A 97 5.91 12.48 -30.21
N PRO A 98 5.80 11.57 -29.23
CA PRO A 98 6.92 11.18 -28.39
C PRO A 98 7.97 10.39 -29.18
N GLN A 99 9.22 10.83 -29.09
CA GLN A 99 10.37 10.12 -29.66
C GLN A 99 11.00 9.20 -28.62
N ARG A 100 11.05 7.90 -28.88
CA ARG A 100 11.75 6.91 -28.05
C ARG A 100 13.25 7.04 -28.22
N LEU A 101 13.99 7.07 -27.10
CA LEU A 101 15.46 7.22 -27.10
C LEU A 101 16.19 5.94 -26.65
N THR A 102 15.59 5.15 -25.76
CA THR A 102 16.20 3.92 -25.23
C THR A 102 15.42 2.68 -25.65
N TYR A 103 16.11 1.53 -25.70
CA TYR A 103 15.57 0.24 -26.15
C TYR A 103 16.11 -0.85 -25.26
N THR A 104 15.54 -1.00 -24.06
CA THR A 104 15.98 -1.99 -23.09
C THR A 104 15.33 -3.35 -23.38
N ALA A 105 16.12 -4.42 -23.41
CA ALA A 105 15.59 -5.77 -23.51
C ALA A 105 14.83 -6.14 -22.21
N THR A 106 13.61 -6.67 -22.36
CA THR A 106 12.78 -7.15 -21.25
C THR A 106 11.97 -8.36 -21.69
N ASN A 107 11.64 -9.24 -20.75
CA ASN A 107 10.85 -10.45 -21.03
C ASN A 107 9.34 -10.23 -20.93
N SER A 108 8.91 -9.11 -20.34
CA SER A 108 7.50 -8.80 -20.09
C SER A 108 7.30 -7.30 -19.91
N ARG A 109 6.05 -6.90 -19.77
CA ARG A 109 5.68 -5.54 -19.37
C ARG A 109 6.23 -5.22 -17.99
N ASP A 110 6.84 -4.04 -17.83
CA ASP A 110 7.32 -3.57 -16.53
C ASP A 110 6.16 -3.40 -15.54
N ASP A 111 6.33 -3.94 -14.35
CA ASP A 111 5.42 -3.70 -13.24
C ASP A 111 5.79 -2.37 -12.56
N LEU A 112 4.97 -1.34 -12.78
CA LEU A 112 5.15 -0.01 -12.19
C LEU A 112 4.81 0.02 -10.69
N GLY A 113 4.10 -0.99 -10.20
CA GLY A 113 3.79 -1.20 -8.79
C GLY A 113 4.93 -1.86 -8.01
N ASP A 114 5.99 -2.28 -8.68
CA ASP A 114 7.15 -2.87 -8.01
C ASP A 114 7.74 -1.87 -6.99
N ARG A 115 8.04 -2.39 -5.83
CA ARG A 115 8.72 -1.67 -4.74
C ARG A 115 10.07 -1.06 -5.13
N MET A 116 10.64 -1.43 -6.25
CA MET A 116 11.89 -0.84 -6.81
C MET A 116 11.59 0.31 -7.77
N GLY A 117 10.32 0.58 -8.05
CA GLY A 117 9.89 1.55 -9.05
C GLY A 117 10.13 1.11 -10.49
N PRO A 118 9.75 1.94 -11.46
CA PRO A 118 9.96 1.64 -12.88
C PRO A 118 11.44 1.62 -13.24
N ASN A 119 11.75 1.04 -14.39
CA ASN A 119 13.08 1.14 -14.99
C ASN A 119 13.20 2.42 -15.84
N ASN A 120 14.43 2.74 -16.31
CA ASN A 120 14.72 3.89 -17.17
C ASN A 120 14.12 5.23 -16.67
N ILE A 121 14.19 5.49 -15.36
CA ILE A 121 13.67 6.73 -14.77
C ILE A 121 14.52 7.91 -15.21
N VAL A 122 13.89 8.90 -15.85
CA VAL A 122 14.53 10.17 -16.19
C VAL A 122 14.84 10.96 -14.92
N MET A 123 16.11 11.21 -14.66
CA MET A 123 16.60 11.93 -13.48
C MET A 123 16.76 13.42 -13.77
N THR A 124 17.57 13.75 -14.76
CA THR A 124 17.90 15.15 -15.11
C THR A 124 18.45 15.25 -16.54
N TRP A 125 18.68 16.46 -16.99
CA TRP A 125 19.45 16.76 -18.18
C TRP A 125 20.89 17.11 -17.84
N THR A 126 21.82 16.88 -18.77
CA THR A 126 23.14 17.51 -18.68
C THR A 126 23.00 19.03 -18.82
N PRO A 127 23.85 19.83 -18.17
CA PRO A 127 23.73 21.30 -18.18
C PRO A 127 23.81 21.93 -19.57
N ASP A 128 24.48 21.27 -20.51
CA ASP A 128 24.58 21.70 -21.92
C ASP A 128 23.35 21.33 -22.76
N GLY A 129 22.36 20.63 -22.17
CA GLY A 129 21.12 20.21 -22.81
C GLY A 129 21.29 19.21 -23.95
N LYS A 130 22.44 18.51 -24.02
CA LYS A 130 22.68 17.54 -25.09
C LYS A 130 22.25 16.14 -24.73
N ASN A 131 22.34 15.76 -23.44
CA ASN A 131 22.05 14.42 -22.98
C ASN A 131 21.03 14.43 -21.85
N ILE A 132 20.33 13.30 -21.72
CA ILE A 132 19.38 12.98 -20.65
C ILE A 132 20.05 11.93 -19.76
N VAL A 133 20.07 12.18 -18.45
CA VAL A 133 20.54 11.24 -17.43
C VAL A 133 19.35 10.45 -16.91
N TYR A 134 19.46 9.14 -16.91
CA TYR A 134 18.43 8.25 -16.45
C TYR A 134 19.01 7.08 -15.64
N ARG A 135 18.20 6.42 -14.81
CA ARG A 135 18.58 5.24 -14.03
C ARG A 135 18.07 3.98 -14.70
N ASN A 136 18.96 3.01 -14.89
CA ASN A 136 18.62 1.67 -15.38
C ASN A 136 19.09 0.61 -14.38
N ARG A 137 18.26 -0.43 -14.14
CA ARG A 137 18.52 -1.52 -13.20
C ARG A 137 18.90 -2.84 -13.88
N ILE A 138 18.59 -3.00 -15.15
CA ILE A 138 18.61 -4.31 -15.82
C ILE A 138 20.04 -4.80 -16.06
N SER A 139 20.98 -3.90 -16.24
CA SER A 139 22.34 -4.25 -16.61
C SER A 139 23.17 -4.91 -15.51
N ASP A 140 22.82 -4.75 -14.24
CA ASP A 140 23.61 -5.19 -13.09
C ASP A 140 22.80 -5.76 -11.92
N GLY A 141 21.65 -6.34 -12.19
CA GLY A 141 20.82 -6.91 -11.15
C GLY A 141 19.99 -5.87 -10.40
N PHE A 142 20.07 -5.84 -9.06
CA PHE A 142 19.20 -4.99 -8.24
C PHE A 142 19.68 -3.55 -8.06
N ASP A 143 20.94 -3.27 -8.41
CA ASP A 143 21.57 -1.96 -8.18
C ASP A 143 21.34 -1.07 -9.39
N GLY A 144 20.72 0.09 -9.19
CA GLY A 144 20.49 1.06 -10.26
C GLY A 144 21.76 1.83 -10.61
N LYS A 145 22.08 1.92 -11.91
CA LYS A 145 23.15 2.77 -12.42
C LYS A 145 22.63 3.96 -13.17
N LEU A 146 23.37 5.04 -13.14
CA LEU A 146 23.10 6.22 -13.94
C LEU A 146 23.72 6.06 -15.32
N TRP A 147 22.89 6.34 -16.32
CA TRP A 147 23.23 6.32 -17.73
C TRP A 147 22.94 7.67 -18.37
N SER A 148 23.60 7.96 -19.44
CA SER A 148 23.41 9.16 -20.26
C SER A 148 23.07 8.78 -21.69
N ILE A 149 22.02 9.36 -22.26
CA ILE A 149 21.60 9.20 -23.65
C ILE A 149 21.52 10.55 -24.35
N SER A 150 22.01 10.63 -25.56
CA SER A 150 21.85 11.85 -26.38
C SER A 150 20.37 12.11 -26.69
N LYS A 151 19.95 13.38 -26.65
CA LYS A 151 18.61 13.79 -27.08
C LYS A 151 18.28 13.44 -28.54
N ASN A 152 19.29 13.14 -29.33
CA ASN A 152 19.15 12.69 -30.71
C ASN A 152 19.13 11.17 -30.86
N GLY A 153 19.15 10.43 -29.72
CA GLY A 153 19.25 8.97 -29.70
C GLY A 153 20.69 8.47 -29.85
N GLY A 154 20.84 7.18 -30.11
CA GLY A 154 22.13 6.50 -30.21
C GLY A 154 22.39 5.55 -29.04
N MET A 155 23.68 5.25 -28.78
CA MET A 155 24.06 4.37 -27.67
C MET A 155 24.14 5.15 -26.36
N SER A 156 23.64 4.56 -25.29
CA SER A 156 23.78 5.11 -23.94
C SER A 156 25.18 4.87 -23.37
N GLU A 157 25.65 5.81 -22.56
CA GLU A 157 26.91 5.74 -21.86
C GLU A 157 26.67 5.68 -20.35
N VAL A 158 27.39 4.80 -19.64
CA VAL A 158 27.29 4.71 -18.19
C VAL A 158 28.04 5.86 -17.53
N ILE A 159 27.43 6.51 -16.55
CA ILE A 159 28.14 7.42 -15.65
C ILE A 159 28.97 6.57 -14.70
N PRO A 160 30.31 6.82 -14.55
CA PRO A 160 31.20 5.92 -13.84
C PRO A 160 31.04 5.99 -12.31
N LEU A 161 29.83 5.65 -11.85
CA LEU A 161 29.44 5.46 -10.46
C LEU A 161 28.96 4.01 -10.28
N PRO A 162 29.29 3.35 -9.16
CA PRO A 162 28.85 1.97 -8.93
C PRO A 162 27.33 1.86 -8.83
N GLU A 163 26.69 2.84 -8.21
CA GLU A 163 25.26 2.95 -7.99
C GLU A 163 24.83 4.42 -8.14
N GLY A 164 23.56 4.67 -8.47
CA GLY A 164 23.04 6.03 -8.56
C GLY A 164 21.53 6.09 -8.66
N GLY A 165 20.97 7.07 -7.99
CA GLY A 165 19.55 7.41 -7.99
C GLY A 165 19.28 8.82 -8.48
N PHE A 166 18.34 9.50 -7.84
CA PHE A 166 18.05 10.90 -8.18
C PHE A 166 19.30 11.77 -8.04
N CYS A 167 19.48 12.68 -8.97
CA CYS A 167 20.69 13.47 -9.07
C CYS A 167 20.44 14.88 -9.61
N SER A 168 21.40 15.77 -9.33
CA SER A 168 21.40 17.16 -9.78
C SER A 168 22.83 17.64 -10.02
N TYR A 169 23.07 18.28 -11.15
CA TYR A 169 24.37 18.89 -11.42
C TYR A 169 24.59 20.16 -10.61
N SER A 170 25.86 20.44 -10.29
CA SER A 170 26.26 21.75 -9.77
C SER A 170 25.96 22.84 -10.79
N PRO A 171 25.77 24.12 -10.37
CA PRO A 171 25.46 25.23 -11.29
C PRO A 171 26.49 25.43 -12.40
N ASP A 172 27.77 25.07 -12.14
CA ASP A 172 28.84 25.11 -13.12
C ASP A 172 28.96 23.84 -13.99
N GLY A 173 28.07 22.85 -13.73
CA GLY A 173 28.01 21.58 -14.46
C GLY A 173 29.13 20.59 -14.19
N LYS A 174 30.07 20.88 -13.28
CA LYS A 174 31.29 20.08 -13.08
C LYS A 174 31.11 18.93 -12.09
N LYS A 175 30.16 19.01 -11.18
CA LYS A 175 29.91 18.02 -10.14
C LYS A 175 28.47 17.54 -10.18
N LEU A 176 28.23 16.37 -9.59
CA LEU A 176 26.91 15.74 -9.52
C LEU A 176 26.59 15.41 -8.07
N ALA A 177 25.52 16.00 -7.51
CA ALA A 177 24.93 15.52 -6.27
C ALA A 177 23.97 14.37 -6.57
N TYR A 178 24.01 13.28 -5.79
CA TYR A 178 23.19 12.11 -6.04
C TYR A 178 22.94 11.31 -4.75
N ASN A 179 21.88 10.49 -4.76
CA ASN A 179 21.69 9.43 -3.77
C ASN A 179 21.93 8.06 -4.42
N ARG A 180 22.34 7.05 -3.64
CA ARG A 180 22.78 5.75 -4.16
C ARG A 180 21.67 4.73 -4.19
N VAL A 181 20.96 4.58 -3.07
CA VAL A 181 20.04 3.49 -2.83
C VAL A 181 18.64 3.81 -3.37
N MET A 182 18.03 2.88 -4.08
CA MET A 182 16.68 3.02 -4.63
C MET A 182 15.61 2.76 -3.57
N ARG A 183 15.37 3.73 -2.71
CA ARG A 183 14.37 3.60 -1.64
C ARG A 183 13.17 4.51 -1.76
N GLU A 184 13.20 5.45 -2.65
CA GLU A 184 12.16 6.45 -2.88
C GLU A 184 10.78 5.86 -3.21
N PHE A 185 10.74 4.62 -3.69
CA PHE A 185 9.50 3.86 -3.97
C PHE A 185 9.12 2.89 -2.85
N ARG A 186 9.96 2.75 -1.81
CA ARG A 186 9.65 1.89 -0.66
C ARG A 186 8.65 2.58 0.25
N ASN A 187 7.74 1.82 0.80
CA ASN A 187 6.77 2.28 1.79
C ASN A 187 7.21 2.08 3.24
N TRP A 188 8.46 1.64 3.46
CA TRP A 188 9.01 1.53 4.80
C TRP A 188 9.33 2.92 5.35
N LYS A 189 8.73 3.28 6.47
CA LYS A 189 9.06 4.51 7.19
C LYS A 189 10.00 4.23 8.36
N TYR A 190 10.77 5.23 8.74
CA TYR A 190 11.64 5.21 9.92
C TYR A 190 12.73 4.13 9.90
N TYR A 191 13.05 3.61 8.76
CA TYR A 191 14.17 2.66 8.64
C TYR A 191 15.50 3.37 8.92
N ARG A 192 16.33 2.76 9.79
CA ARG A 192 17.62 3.30 10.24
C ARG A 192 18.72 2.23 10.11
N GLY A 193 18.90 1.71 8.93
CA GLY A 193 19.90 0.68 8.63
C GLY A 193 20.73 1.02 7.41
N GLY A 194 21.57 0.10 6.96
CA GLY A 194 22.54 0.31 5.87
C GLY A 194 21.93 0.68 4.51
N MET A 195 20.60 0.55 4.35
CA MET A 195 19.88 1.01 3.17
C MET A 195 19.20 2.38 3.36
N ALA A 196 19.38 3.06 4.48
CA ALA A 196 19.06 4.48 4.57
C ALA A 196 20.12 5.23 3.74
N ASP A 197 19.65 6.10 2.84
CA ASP A 197 20.53 6.75 1.90
C ASP A 197 21.00 8.12 2.41
N ASP A 198 22.14 8.54 1.89
CA ASP A 198 22.75 9.85 2.09
C ASP A 198 22.85 10.58 0.75
N ILE A 199 23.08 11.89 0.83
CA ILE A 199 23.46 12.70 -0.33
C ILE A 199 24.98 12.67 -0.52
N TRP A 200 25.39 12.33 -1.72
CA TRP A 200 26.79 12.24 -2.15
C TRP A 200 27.07 13.26 -3.24
N ILE A 201 28.30 13.77 -3.28
CA ILE A 201 28.81 14.60 -4.39
C ILE A 201 29.86 13.80 -5.14
N TYR A 202 29.68 13.65 -6.44
CA TYR A 202 30.67 13.10 -7.36
C TYR A 202 31.38 14.22 -8.10
N ASP A 203 32.72 14.19 -8.06
CA ASP A 203 33.62 15.06 -8.82
C ASP A 203 34.30 14.21 -9.89
N PRO A 204 33.87 14.27 -11.17
CA PRO A 204 34.44 13.46 -12.25
C PRO A 204 35.92 13.78 -12.53
N ALA A 205 36.33 15.05 -12.39
CA ALA A 205 37.70 15.47 -12.65
C ALA A 205 38.66 14.91 -11.59
N ALA A 206 38.25 14.93 -10.33
CA ALA A 206 39.04 14.41 -9.22
C ALA A 206 38.84 12.88 -9.04
N LYS A 207 37.87 12.26 -9.73
CA LYS A 207 37.44 10.87 -9.53
C LYS A 207 37.14 10.56 -8.06
N LYS A 208 36.45 11.47 -7.37
CA LYS A 208 36.14 11.39 -5.95
C LYS A 208 34.64 11.46 -5.71
N VAL A 209 34.23 10.77 -4.66
CA VAL A 209 32.86 10.88 -4.07
C VAL A 209 33.01 11.36 -2.63
N GLU A 210 32.09 12.22 -2.19
CA GLU A 210 32.02 12.75 -0.82
C GLU A 210 30.59 12.59 -0.29
N ASN A 211 30.43 11.95 0.88
CA ASN A 211 29.17 11.92 1.60
C ASN A 211 29.01 13.24 2.37
N ILE A 212 27.94 13.99 2.10
CA ILE A 212 27.74 15.32 2.69
C ILE A 212 26.69 15.33 3.81
N THR A 213 25.87 14.29 3.95
CA THR A 213 24.84 14.24 4.99
C THR A 213 25.20 13.28 6.13
N ASN A 214 25.70 12.10 5.84
CA ASN A 214 26.27 11.12 6.78
C ASN A 214 25.50 11.01 8.11
N ASN A 215 24.23 10.60 8.06
CA ASN A 215 23.39 10.44 9.24
C ASN A 215 22.55 9.16 9.13
N ILE A 216 21.83 8.80 10.21
CA ILE A 216 21.01 7.60 10.26
C ILE A 216 19.64 7.72 9.57
N ALA A 217 19.27 8.93 9.13
CA ALA A 217 18.01 9.18 8.44
C ALA A 217 18.13 8.90 6.95
N GLN A 218 16.98 8.87 6.29
CA GLN A 218 16.89 8.76 4.85
C GLN A 218 17.02 10.17 4.24
N ASP A 219 18.10 10.45 3.51
CA ASP A 219 18.33 11.69 2.77
C ASP A 219 18.37 11.36 1.27
N ILE A 220 17.41 11.87 0.49
CA ILE A 220 17.24 11.52 -0.92
C ILE A 220 16.84 12.72 -1.78
N ILE A 221 16.94 12.56 -3.09
CA ILE A 221 16.51 13.49 -4.14
C ILE A 221 17.17 14.86 -4.00
N PRO A 222 18.48 14.95 -4.26
CA PRO A 222 19.19 16.22 -4.18
C PRO A 222 18.84 17.18 -5.31
N MET A 223 18.79 18.47 -4.98
CA MET A 223 18.57 19.58 -5.91
C MET A 223 19.61 20.65 -5.63
N TRP A 224 20.55 20.84 -6.53
CA TRP A 224 21.66 21.78 -6.35
C TRP A 224 21.30 23.17 -6.87
N ILE A 225 21.27 24.17 -6.01
CA ILE A 225 20.93 25.56 -6.33
C ILE A 225 21.97 26.51 -5.71
N GLY A 226 22.80 27.14 -6.53
CA GLY A 226 23.85 28.02 -6.06
C GLY A 226 24.85 27.30 -5.15
N GLU A 227 25.06 27.79 -3.93
CA GLU A 227 25.91 27.17 -2.90
C GLU A 227 25.13 26.19 -2.00
N GLU A 228 23.91 25.81 -2.34
CA GLU A 228 23.03 25.03 -1.50
C GLU A 228 22.53 23.77 -2.21
N ILE A 229 22.51 22.66 -1.49
CA ILE A 229 21.91 21.41 -1.95
C ILE A 229 20.67 21.14 -1.12
N TYR A 230 19.50 21.23 -1.75
CA TYR A 230 18.22 20.87 -1.16
C TYR A 230 18.00 19.37 -1.34
N PHE A 231 17.36 18.73 -0.38
CA PHE A 231 17.00 17.31 -0.42
C PHE A 231 15.84 17.03 0.53
N ILE A 232 15.22 15.89 0.44
CA ILE A 232 14.20 15.47 1.40
C ILE A 232 14.77 14.49 2.41
N SER A 233 14.33 14.64 3.67
CA SER A 233 14.81 13.86 4.81
C SER A 233 13.70 13.53 5.79
N ASP A 234 13.74 12.31 6.37
CA ASP A 234 12.84 11.86 7.43
C ASP A 234 13.47 11.93 8.84
N ARG A 235 14.51 12.78 9.02
CA ARG A 235 15.28 12.87 10.28
C ARG A 235 14.43 13.32 11.48
N ASP A 236 13.29 13.95 11.24
CA ASP A 236 12.30 14.32 12.24
C ASP A 236 10.93 13.63 12.03
N ARG A 237 10.94 12.42 11.45
CA ARG A 237 9.85 11.47 11.22
C ARG A 237 9.03 11.72 9.95
N THR A 238 8.63 12.96 9.65
CA THR A 238 7.93 13.32 8.41
C THR A 238 8.95 13.78 7.38
N MET A 239 8.86 13.24 6.16
CA MET A 239 9.75 13.64 5.07
C MET A 239 9.52 15.12 4.74
N ASN A 240 10.53 15.94 4.97
CA ASN A 240 10.52 17.39 4.72
C ASN A 240 11.72 17.78 3.85
N ILE A 241 11.66 18.99 3.27
CA ILE A 241 12.80 19.57 2.55
C ILE A 241 13.79 20.13 3.56
N PHE A 242 15.04 19.73 3.41
CA PHE A 242 16.22 20.25 4.10
C PHE A 242 17.16 20.87 3.08
N VAL A 243 18.11 21.65 3.57
CA VAL A 243 19.14 22.28 2.75
C VAL A 243 20.49 22.13 3.42
N TYR A 244 21.50 21.73 2.64
CA TYR A 244 22.89 21.69 3.02
C TYR A 244 23.65 22.82 2.32
N ASN A 245 24.32 23.68 3.08
CA ASN A 245 25.17 24.73 2.53
C ASN A 245 26.60 24.20 2.37
N ILE A 246 27.12 24.21 1.14
CA ILE A 246 28.43 23.64 0.78
C ILE A 246 29.58 24.34 1.48
N ARG A 247 29.45 25.66 1.68
CA ARG A 247 30.52 26.49 2.27
C ARG A 247 30.57 26.34 3.80
N THR A 248 29.41 26.42 4.46
CA THR A 248 29.34 26.33 5.93
C THR A 248 29.26 24.89 6.43
N LYS A 249 28.92 23.92 5.57
CA LYS A 249 28.68 22.50 5.90
C LYS A 249 27.55 22.29 6.91
N GLN A 250 26.59 23.21 6.96
CA GLN A 250 25.45 23.14 7.86
C GLN A 250 24.20 22.69 7.11
N THR A 251 23.37 21.92 7.80
CA THR A 251 22.07 21.47 7.30
C THR A 251 20.96 22.13 8.10
N GLU A 252 19.97 22.68 7.40
CA GLU A 252 18.81 23.34 7.98
C GLU A 252 17.50 22.73 7.43
N LYS A 253 16.45 22.73 8.25
CA LYS A 253 15.11 22.33 7.82
C LYS A 253 14.41 23.51 7.15
N VAL A 254 13.78 23.27 5.99
CA VAL A 254 13.13 24.28 5.17
C VAL A 254 11.60 24.20 5.26
N THR A 255 11.03 22.98 5.18
CA THR A 255 9.58 22.77 5.34
C THR A 255 9.26 22.09 6.66
N HIS A 256 8.02 22.28 7.19
CA HIS A 256 7.66 21.86 8.56
C HIS A 256 6.34 21.08 8.58
N TYR A 257 6.11 20.22 7.60
CA TYR A 257 4.95 19.36 7.52
C TYR A 257 4.99 18.27 8.60
N THR A 258 3.82 17.93 9.15
CA THR A 258 3.65 16.91 10.19
C THR A 258 2.60 15.86 9.80
N ASP A 259 1.83 16.12 8.76
CA ASP A 259 0.72 15.28 8.26
C ASP A 259 1.17 14.32 7.16
N TYR A 260 1.60 14.82 6.00
CA TYR A 260 2.06 14.03 4.87
C TYR A 260 3.53 14.28 4.55
N ASP A 261 4.16 13.27 3.95
CA ASP A 261 5.54 13.39 3.46
C ASP A 261 5.60 14.27 2.21
N VAL A 262 6.65 15.08 2.10
CA VAL A 262 7.07 15.66 0.83
C VAL A 262 7.61 14.55 -0.05
N LYS A 263 7.19 14.52 -1.33
CA LYS A 263 7.61 13.50 -2.29
C LYS A 263 8.07 14.11 -3.60
N PHE A 264 9.00 13.42 -4.24
CA PHE A 264 9.49 13.66 -5.60
C PHE A 264 9.72 15.14 -5.96
N PRO A 265 10.47 15.89 -5.15
CA PRO A 265 10.81 17.26 -5.51
C PRO A 265 11.70 17.30 -6.74
N SER A 266 11.61 18.39 -7.48
CA SER A 266 12.53 18.73 -8.57
C SER A 266 12.77 20.23 -8.64
N SER A 267 13.86 20.64 -9.31
CA SER A 267 14.22 22.05 -9.44
C SER A 267 14.72 22.37 -10.84
N ASN A 268 14.44 23.60 -11.29
CA ASN A 268 15.07 24.19 -12.48
C ASN A 268 16.32 25.04 -12.14
N GLY A 269 16.84 24.94 -10.91
CA GLY A 269 17.95 25.76 -10.41
C GLY A 269 17.51 27.09 -9.77
N GLN A 270 16.23 27.42 -9.77
CA GLN A 270 15.67 28.66 -9.20
C GLN A 270 14.46 28.40 -8.29
N ILE A 271 13.59 27.52 -8.68
CA ILE A 271 12.35 27.14 -8.00
C ILE A 271 12.38 25.63 -7.76
N ILE A 272 11.89 25.19 -6.61
CA ILE A 272 11.64 23.78 -6.31
C ILE A 272 10.14 23.55 -6.39
N VAL A 273 9.73 22.47 -7.07
CA VAL A 273 8.36 21.98 -7.08
C VAL A 273 8.32 20.57 -6.47
N TYR A 274 7.23 20.24 -5.76
CA TYR A 274 7.13 18.96 -5.05
C TYR A 274 5.68 18.54 -4.80
N GLU A 275 5.48 17.29 -4.43
CA GLU A 275 4.20 16.72 -4.01
C GLU A 275 4.04 16.81 -2.49
N HIS A 276 2.83 17.17 -2.03
CA HIS A 276 2.44 17.07 -0.63
C HIS A 276 0.92 16.90 -0.51
N GLY A 277 0.48 15.85 0.21
CA GLY A 277 -0.95 15.60 0.45
C GLY A 277 -1.81 15.42 -0.81
N GLY A 278 -1.21 14.99 -1.93
CA GLY A 278 -1.89 14.81 -3.22
C GLY A 278 -1.95 16.07 -4.08
N TYR A 279 -1.39 17.18 -3.64
CA TYR A 279 -1.29 18.45 -4.36
C TYR A 279 0.16 18.78 -4.74
N LEU A 280 0.33 19.72 -5.64
CA LEU A 280 1.64 20.27 -6.00
C LEU A 280 1.90 21.61 -5.32
N TYR A 281 3.15 21.79 -4.94
CA TYR A 281 3.65 23.00 -4.29
C TYR A 281 4.89 23.51 -5.02
N LYS A 282 5.12 24.81 -4.90
CA LYS A 282 6.38 25.45 -5.28
C LYS A 282 7.03 26.06 -4.05
N LEU A 283 8.35 25.98 -3.96
CA LEU A 283 9.21 26.59 -2.93
C LEU A 283 10.17 27.55 -3.61
N ASP A 284 10.19 28.79 -3.16
CA ASP A 284 11.22 29.75 -3.53
C ASP A 284 12.43 29.61 -2.59
N PRO A 285 13.58 29.16 -3.09
CA PRO A 285 14.79 29.00 -2.28
C PRO A 285 15.30 30.29 -1.63
N LYS A 286 15.05 31.45 -2.22
CA LYS A 286 15.49 32.76 -1.68
C LYS A 286 14.71 33.19 -0.45
N THR A 287 13.40 32.97 -0.47
CA THR A 287 12.51 33.38 0.63
C THR A 287 12.19 32.24 1.59
N ARG A 288 12.52 31.00 1.23
CA ARG A 288 12.14 29.76 1.96
C ARG A 288 10.63 29.57 2.11
N LYS A 289 9.82 30.21 1.26
CA LYS A 289 8.36 30.10 1.31
C LYS A 289 7.83 29.10 0.32
N SER A 290 6.90 28.28 0.79
CA SER A 290 6.17 27.30 -0.01
C SER A 290 4.75 27.80 -0.28
N GLU A 291 4.27 27.58 -1.49
CA GLU A 291 2.91 27.90 -1.92
C GLU A 291 2.30 26.72 -2.66
N LYS A 292 1.04 26.41 -2.37
CA LYS A 292 0.27 25.42 -3.12
C LYS A 292 -0.03 25.94 -4.53
N ILE A 293 0.10 25.08 -5.53
CA ILE A 293 -0.27 25.38 -6.92
C ILE A 293 -1.68 24.82 -7.14
N SER A 294 -2.67 25.68 -7.26
CA SER A 294 -4.04 25.28 -7.55
C SER A 294 -4.19 24.95 -9.03
N ILE A 295 -4.42 23.68 -9.33
CA ILE A 295 -4.55 23.16 -10.70
C ILE A 295 -5.94 22.60 -10.89
N THR A 296 -6.57 22.95 -12.02
CA THR A 296 -7.83 22.37 -12.47
C THR A 296 -7.60 21.54 -13.74
N LEU A 297 -8.37 20.48 -13.89
CA LEU A 297 -8.31 19.58 -15.04
C LEU A 297 -9.68 19.56 -15.71
N THR A 298 -9.71 19.80 -17.00
CA THR A 298 -10.87 19.50 -17.84
C THR A 298 -10.66 18.12 -18.44
N SER A 299 -11.40 17.13 -17.94
CA SER A 299 -11.31 15.74 -18.38
C SER A 299 -12.70 15.13 -18.45
N ASP A 300 -12.90 14.21 -19.38
CA ASP A 300 -14.11 13.40 -19.45
C ASP A 300 -14.12 12.25 -18.42
N ASN A 301 -13.10 12.19 -17.53
CA ASN A 301 -12.95 11.27 -16.42
C ASN A 301 -13.16 9.79 -16.82
N ILE A 302 -12.58 9.37 -17.94
CA ILE A 302 -12.77 8.02 -18.47
C ILE A 302 -12.46 6.91 -17.45
N TYR A 303 -11.47 7.14 -16.58
CA TYR A 303 -11.09 6.19 -15.53
C TYR A 303 -12.03 6.20 -14.31
N ALA A 304 -12.87 7.23 -14.17
CA ALA A 304 -13.88 7.32 -13.13
C ALA A 304 -15.27 6.87 -13.59
N ARG A 305 -15.44 6.54 -14.88
CA ARG A 305 -16.70 6.03 -15.41
C ARG A 305 -16.98 4.63 -14.89
N LYS A 306 -18.28 4.36 -14.64
CA LYS A 306 -18.73 3.02 -14.26
C LYS A 306 -18.50 2.07 -15.44
N GLU A 307 -17.86 0.97 -15.16
CA GLU A 307 -17.64 -0.11 -16.12
C GLU A 307 -17.85 -1.48 -15.48
N MET A 308 -18.20 -2.46 -16.29
CA MET A 308 -18.24 -3.86 -15.85
C MET A 308 -16.86 -4.48 -15.98
N LYS A 309 -16.30 -4.91 -14.85
CA LYS A 309 -14.99 -5.59 -14.80
C LYS A 309 -15.12 -7.03 -14.35
N ARG A 310 -14.30 -7.89 -14.94
CA ARG A 310 -14.08 -9.24 -14.40
C ARG A 310 -13.18 -9.12 -13.17
N VAL A 311 -13.68 -9.56 -12.01
CA VAL A 311 -12.98 -9.40 -10.72
C VAL A 311 -12.53 -10.73 -10.11
N ALA A 312 -12.56 -11.83 -10.85
CA ALA A 312 -12.17 -13.15 -10.36
C ALA A 312 -10.76 -13.18 -9.75
N ASP A 313 -9.83 -12.40 -10.32
CA ASP A 313 -8.44 -12.31 -9.85
C ASP A 313 -8.26 -11.28 -8.70
N ASN A 314 -9.34 -10.63 -8.27
CA ASN A 314 -9.31 -9.61 -7.23
C ASN A 314 -10.13 -10.00 -5.99
N LEU A 315 -10.47 -11.27 -5.85
CA LEU A 315 -11.15 -11.78 -4.66
C LEU A 315 -10.19 -11.77 -3.47
N THR A 316 -10.62 -11.19 -2.36
CA THR A 316 -9.80 -11.06 -1.14
C THR A 316 -10.37 -11.82 0.04
N ALA A 317 -11.69 -11.96 0.13
CA ALA A 317 -12.36 -12.71 1.19
C ALA A 317 -13.67 -13.31 0.67
N ALA A 318 -14.08 -14.42 1.27
CA ALA A 318 -15.38 -15.04 1.03
C ALA A 318 -15.90 -15.70 2.31
N SER A 319 -17.17 -15.48 2.63
CA SER A 319 -17.87 -16.06 3.78
C SER A 319 -19.17 -16.70 3.32
N LEU A 320 -19.39 -17.95 3.72
CA LEU A 320 -20.60 -18.70 3.36
C LEU A 320 -21.75 -18.34 4.32
N SER A 321 -22.94 -18.14 3.77
CA SER A 321 -24.14 -17.98 4.60
C SER A 321 -24.43 -19.23 5.43
N PRO A 322 -25.06 -19.12 6.62
CA PRO A 322 -25.31 -20.27 7.49
C PRO A 322 -26.14 -21.38 6.85
N ASP A 323 -26.99 -21.06 5.88
CA ASP A 323 -27.80 -22.00 5.11
C ASP A 323 -27.10 -22.58 3.87
N GLY A 324 -25.87 -22.11 3.58
CA GLY A 324 -25.06 -22.58 2.45
C GLY A 324 -25.50 -22.08 1.06
N HIS A 325 -26.50 -21.20 0.98
CA HIS A 325 -27.07 -20.79 -0.31
C HIS A 325 -26.43 -19.52 -0.90
N ARG A 326 -25.72 -18.75 -0.11
CA ARG A 326 -25.11 -17.49 -0.54
C ARG A 326 -23.71 -17.30 0.03
N LEU A 327 -22.92 -16.47 -0.64
CA LEU A 327 -21.58 -16.06 -0.19
C LEU A 327 -21.52 -14.54 -0.09
N ALA A 328 -20.96 -14.03 0.98
CA ALA A 328 -20.43 -12.67 1.01
C ALA A 328 -19.03 -12.72 0.40
N VAL A 329 -18.83 -12.02 -0.72
CA VAL A 329 -17.55 -12.01 -1.45
C VAL A 329 -17.02 -10.60 -1.49
N THR A 330 -15.79 -10.42 -1.06
CA THR A 330 -15.11 -9.12 -1.13
C THR A 330 -14.18 -9.09 -2.34
N ALA A 331 -14.36 -8.08 -3.17
CA ALA A 331 -13.53 -7.89 -4.36
C ALA A 331 -13.41 -6.40 -4.70
N ARG A 332 -12.17 -5.92 -4.96
CA ARG A 332 -11.87 -4.53 -5.35
C ARG A 332 -12.46 -3.46 -4.43
N GLY A 333 -12.52 -3.74 -3.13
CA GLY A 333 -13.05 -2.78 -2.15
C GLY A 333 -14.57 -2.70 -2.08
N GLU A 334 -15.30 -3.64 -2.64
CA GLU A 334 -16.74 -3.78 -2.50
C GLU A 334 -17.10 -5.18 -1.97
N VAL A 335 -18.22 -5.28 -1.27
CA VAL A 335 -18.77 -6.55 -0.78
C VAL A 335 -19.99 -6.93 -1.59
N PHE A 336 -19.98 -8.15 -2.11
CA PHE A 336 -21.05 -8.71 -2.93
C PHE A 336 -21.75 -9.85 -2.21
N ASP A 337 -23.06 -9.91 -2.35
CA ASP A 337 -23.88 -11.04 -1.98
C ASP A 337 -24.09 -11.92 -3.24
N VAL A 338 -23.42 -13.07 -3.27
CA VAL A 338 -23.34 -13.95 -4.44
C VAL A 338 -24.10 -15.24 -4.17
N PRO A 339 -25.02 -15.70 -5.05
CA PRO A 339 -25.67 -16.99 -4.88
C PRO A 339 -24.68 -18.14 -5.13
N ALA A 340 -24.77 -19.21 -4.31
CA ALA A 340 -23.91 -20.40 -4.47
C ALA A 340 -24.19 -21.15 -5.79
N GLU A 341 -25.47 -21.25 -6.19
CA GLU A 341 -25.86 -21.93 -7.43
C GLU A 341 -26.68 -21.03 -8.35
N LYS A 342 -27.84 -20.58 -7.91
CA LYS A 342 -28.82 -19.85 -8.74
C LYS A 342 -29.29 -18.57 -8.08
N GLY A 343 -29.34 -17.50 -8.86
CA GLY A 343 -29.81 -16.21 -8.37
C GLY A 343 -29.05 -15.04 -8.97
N VAL A 344 -29.21 -13.86 -8.40
CA VAL A 344 -28.58 -12.62 -8.84
C VAL A 344 -27.52 -12.22 -7.83
N THR A 345 -26.33 -11.89 -8.32
CA THR A 345 -25.28 -11.23 -7.54
C THR A 345 -25.70 -9.80 -7.25
N ARG A 346 -25.55 -9.36 -6.03
CA ARG A 346 -25.86 -8.00 -5.57
C ARG A 346 -24.60 -7.37 -5.00
N ASP A 347 -24.28 -6.18 -5.46
CA ASP A 347 -23.33 -5.31 -4.79
C ASP A 347 -24.05 -4.66 -3.60
N ILE A 348 -23.61 -4.96 -2.39
CA ILE A 348 -24.30 -4.54 -1.15
C ILE A 348 -23.71 -3.27 -0.56
N THR A 349 -22.50 -2.89 -0.91
CA THR A 349 -21.82 -1.72 -0.35
C THR A 349 -21.96 -0.47 -1.20
N ARG A 350 -21.71 -0.56 -2.50
CA ARG A 350 -21.86 0.53 -3.49
C ARG A 350 -21.19 1.84 -3.08
N THR A 351 -19.97 1.76 -2.59
CA THR A 351 -19.23 2.88 -2.03
C THR A 351 -17.92 3.14 -2.80
N PRO A 352 -17.98 3.69 -4.01
CA PRO A 352 -16.83 3.77 -4.94
C PRO A 352 -15.64 4.60 -4.42
N GLY A 353 -15.81 5.36 -3.35
CA GLY A 353 -14.74 6.13 -2.71
C GLY A 353 -14.15 5.49 -1.46
N ALA A 354 -14.59 4.29 -1.10
CA ALA A 354 -14.15 3.57 0.08
C ALA A 354 -13.59 2.19 -0.28
N ASN A 355 -12.90 1.57 0.66
CA ASN A 355 -12.36 0.23 0.51
C ASN A 355 -12.97 -0.69 1.56
N GLU A 356 -13.93 -1.50 1.14
CA GLU A 356 -14.55 -2.52 1.97
C GLU A 356 -13.76 -3.82 1.95
N ARG A 357 -13.63 -4.44 3.12
CA ARG A 357 -12.85 -5.67 3.30
C ARG A 357 -13.53 -6.61 4.29
N GLU A 358 -13.14 -7.89 4.28
CA GLU A 358 -13.54 -8.90 5.26
C GLU A 358 -15.08 -8.97 5.41
N GLY A 359 -15.79 -9.14 4.30
CA GLY A 359 -17.23 -9.33 4.34
C GLY A 359 -17.61 -10.68 4.95
N GLU A 360 -18.26 -10.70 6.13
CA GLU A 360 -18.64 -11.92 6.84
C GLU A 360 -20.13 -11.99 7.20
N TRP A 361 -20.73 -13.14 6.91
CA TRP A 361 -22.08 -13.45 7.33
C TRP A 361 -22.19 -13.61 8.84
N SER A 362 -23.24 -13.03 9.43
CA SER A 362 -23.61 -13.33 10.80
C SER A 362 -24.10 -14.79 10.92
N PRO A 363 -23.81 -15.51 12.01
CA PRO A 363 -24.27 -16.90 12.20
C PRO A 363 -25.77 -17.08 12.16
N ASN A 364 -26.55 -16.03 12.46
CA ASN A 364 -28.03 -16.05 12.35
C ASN A 364 -28.55 -15.74 10.94
N GLY A 365 -27.67 -15.48 9.95
CA GLY A 365 -28.02 -15.23 8.56
C GLY A 365 -28.71 -13.90 8.27
N LYS A 366 -28.74 -12.94 9.20
CA LYS A 366 -29.49 -11.68 9.04
C LYS A 366 -28.70 -10.50 8.55
N GLN A 367 -27.38 -10.52 8.74
CA GLN A 367 -26.50 -9.39 8.46
C GLN A 367 -25.16 -9.86 7.89
N ILE A 368 -24.51 -8.97 7.17
CA ILE A 368 -23.12 -9.09 6.78
C ILE A 368 -22.35 -7.98 7.49
N ALA A 369 -21.28 -8.34 8.21
CA ALA A 369 -20.33 -7.39 8.75
C ALA A 369 -19.17 -7.20 7.78
N TYR A 370 -18.64 -5.99 7.70
CA TYR A 370 -17.47 -5.69 6.90
C TYR A 370 -16.69 -4.51 7.48
N ILE A 371 -15.43 -4.39 7.09
CA ILE A 371 -14.55 -3.28 7.45
C ILE A 371 -14.61 -2.27 6.31
N SER A 372 -14.75 -0.98 6.62
CA SER A 372 -14.76 0.10 5.63
C SER A 372 -13.97 1.31 6.13
N ASP A 373 -13.26 1.99 5.24
CA ASP A 373 -12.54 3.25 5.51
C ASP A 373 -13.32 4.51 5.09
N ARG A 374 -14.61 4.38 4.77
CA ARG A 374 -15.46 5.50 4.28
C ARG A 374 -15.54 6.71 5.21
N THR A 375 -15.19 6.55 6.48
CA THR A 375 -15.15 7.62 7.48
C THR A 375 -13.74 8.14 7.76
N GLY A 376 -12.74 7.72 6.96
CA GLY A 376 -11.35 8.13 7.09
C GLY A 376 -10.45 7.07 7.71
N GLU A 377 -10.83 6.51 8.88
CA GLU A 377 -10.20 5.34 9.48
C GLU A 377 -11.07 4.09 9.28
N THR A 378 -10.44 2.90 9.44
CA THR A 378 -11.16 1.64 9.31
C THR A 378 -12.12 1.42 10.47
N GLU A 379 -13.39 1.21 10.12
CA GLU A 379 -14.48 0.95 11.06
C GLU A 379 -15.27 -0.29 10.63
N ILE A 380 -15.97 -0.93 11.56
CA ILE A 380 -16.85 -2.06 11.28
C ILE A 380 -18.26 -1.55 10.98
N TRP A 381 -18.82 -2.07 9.90
CA TRP A 381 -20.17 -1.76 9.43
C TRP A 381 -20.99 -3.03 9.31
N LEU A 382 -22.30 -2.90 9.49
CA LEU A 382 -23.29 -3.97 9.39
C LEU A 382 -24.29 -3.62 8.28
N GLN A 383 -24.51 -4.55 7.37
CA GLN A 383 -25.54 -4.48 6.34
C GLN A 383 -26.60 -5.56 6.56
N SER A 384 -27.86 -5.16 6.65
CA SER A 384 -28.97 -6.11 6.64
C SER A 384 -29.11 -6.76 5.26
N ILE A 385 -29.38 -8.06 5.21
CA ILE A 385 -29.66 -8.78 3.96
C ILE A 385 -31.01 -8.37 3.34
N GLU A 386 -31.90 -7.85 4.14
CA GLU A 386 -33.20 -7.32 3.68
C GLU A 386 -33.09 -5.95 3.00
N GLY A 387 -31.90 -5.34 3.05
CA GLY A 387 -31.60 -4.02 2.52
C GLY A 387 -31.66 -2.92 3.60
N GLY A 388 -31.76 -1.67 3.16
CA GLY A 388 -31.68 -0.49 4.01
C GLY A 388 -30.25 0.07 4.13
N ASP A 389 -30.12 1.14 4.90
CA ASP A 389 -28.82 1.80 5.10
C ASP A 389 -27.91 0.97 6.01
N PRO A 390 -26.61 0.91 5.74
CA PRO A 390 -25.67 0.22 6.59
C PRO A 390 -25.50 0.92 7.94
N ILE A 391 -25.32 0.14 8.99
CA ILE A 391 -25.14 0.62 10.36
C ILE A 391 -23.65 0.65 10.69
N GLN A 392 -23.12 1.82 11.05
CA GLN A 392 -21.78 1.93 11.62
C GLN A 392 -21.78 1.34 13.03
N LEU A 393 -21.01 0.27 13.25
CA LEU A 393 -20.91 -0.41 14.54
C LEU A 393 -19.82 0.21 15.41
N THR A 394 -18.64 0.51 14.83
CA THR A 394 -17.53 1.12 15.55
C THR A 394 -17.30 2.55 15.10
N GLN A 395 -16.72 3.37 16.00
CA GLN A 395 -16.38 4.76 15.74
C GLN A 395 -15.07 5.12 16.44
N ASN A 396 -14.36 6.12 15.87
CA ASN A 396 -13.13 6.67 16.44
C ASN A 396 -12.05 5.62 16.69
N ASN A 397 -11.89 4.68 15.77
CA ASN A 397 -10.75 3.78 15.81
C ASN A 397 -9.47 4.59 15.60
N ASP A 398 -8.45 4.20 16.32
CA ASP A 398 -7.16 4.88 16.36
C ASP A 398 -6.07 4.11 15.60
N THR A 399 -6.49 3.09 14.84
CA THR A 399 -5.62 2.26 14.00
C THR A 399 -6.41 1.35 13.07
N TYR A 400 -5.72 0.80 12.10
CA TYR A 400 -6.25 -0.10 11.07
C TYR A 400 -6.72 -1.43 11.65
N ILE A 401 -7.98 -1.80 11.36
CA ILE A 401 -8.57 -3.11 11.66
C ILE A 401 -8.06 -4.12 10.62
N ARG A 402 -7.59 -5.29 11.07
CA ARG A 402 -7.07 -6.35 10.20
C ARG A 402 -8.13 -7.35 9.80
N GLN A 403 -8.78 -7.96 10.79
CA GLN A 403 -9.77 -9.03 10.64
C GLN A 403 -10.93 -8.80 11.59
N LEU A 404 -12.10 -9.31 11.22
CA LEU A 404 -13.27 -9.36 12.09
C LEU A 404 -13.82 -10.81 12.13
N MET A 405 -14.52 -11.14 13.19
CA MET A 405 -15.21 -12.42 13.34
C MET A 405 -16.43 -12.29 14.24
N TRP A 406 -17.51 -12.95 13.87
CA TRP A 406 -18.73 -12.99 14.65
C TRP A 406 -18.63 -13.95 15.82
N SER A 407 -19.26 -13.60 16.95
CA SER A 407 -19.59 -14.62 17.97
C SER A 407 -20.66 -15.57 17.45
N PRO A 408 -20.60 -16.87 17.76
CA PRO A 408 -21.60 -17.86 17.32
C PRO A 408 -23.06 -17.49 17.65
N ASP A 409 -23.28 -16.77 18.74
CA ASP A 409 -24.61 -16.27 19.13
C ASP A 409 -25.06 -14.99 18.38
N SER A 410 -24.25 -14.48 17.47
CA SER A 410 -24.47 -13.27 16.67
C SER A 410 -24.66 -11.98 17.47
N LYS A 411 -24.20 -11.94 18.72
CA LYS A 411 -24.37 -10.74 19.56
C LYS A 411 -23.15 -9.85 19.59
N LYS A 412 -21.99 -10.37 19.20
CA LYS A 412 -20.71 -9.66 19.30
C LYS A 412 -19.87 -9.87 18.05
N ILE A 413 -18.94 -8.95 17.84
CA ILE A 413 -17.86 -9.08 16.88
C ILE A 413 -16.52 -8.90 17.62
N LEU A 414 -15.59 -9.80 17.38
CA LEU A 414 -14.16 -9.58 17.67
C LEU A 414 -13.48 -8.98 16.44
N TYR A 415 -12.48 -8.14 16.68
CA TYR A 415 -11.56 -7.74 15.62
C TYR A 415 -10.13 -7.68 16.13
N THR A 416 -9.18 -7.85 15.23
CA THR A 416 -7.75 -7.62 15.47
C THR A 416 -7.31 -6.33 14.78
N ASP A 417 -6.30 -5.65 15.31
CA ASP A 417 -5.82 -4.39 14.78
C ASP A 417 -4.28 -4.28 14.71
N ARG A 418 -3.77 -3.19 14.13
CA ARG A 418 -2.33 -2.93 13.99
C ARG A 418 -1.62 -2.56 15.30
N LYS A 419 -2.34 -2.31 16.38
CA LYS A 419 -1.78 -2.17 17.74
C LYS A 419 -1.70 -3.50 18.48
N ASN A 420 -1.89 -4.60 17.73
CA ASN A 420 -1.87 -5.95 18.25
C ASN A 420 -2.86 -6.16 19.40
N ARG A 421 -4.09 -5.65 19.21
CA ARG A 421 -5.19 -5.84 20.15
C ARG A 421 -6.21 -6.82 19.57
N ILE A 422 -6.84 -7.59 20.46
CA ILE A 422 -8.13 -8.22 20.22
C ILE A 422 -9.17 -7.37 20.92
N VAL A 423 -10.13 -6.86 20.18
CA VAL A 423 -11.20 -5.99 20.68
C VAL A 423 -12.55 -6.65 20.43
N GLU A 424 -13.39 -6.70 21.44
CA GLU A 424 -14.77 -7.17 21.38
C GLU A 424 -15.74 -5.98 21.28
N VAL A 425 -16.71 -6.07 20.40
CA VAL A 425 -17.79 -5.09 20.23
C VAL A 425 -19.14 -5.77 20.42
N ASP A 426 -19.96 -5.26 21.30
CA ASP A 426 -21.34 -5.68 21.46
C ASP A 426 -22.24 -5.01 20.41
N ILE A 427 -23.02 -5.81 19.68
CA ILE A 427 -23.83 -5.33 18.54
C ILE A 427 -24.93 -4.37 18.98
N ALA A 428 -25.59 -4.66 20.11
CA ALA A 428 -26.74 -3.90 20.56
C ALA A 428 -26.34 -2.55 21.19
N SER A 429 -25.36 -2.57 22.06
CA SER A 429 -24.89 -1.37 22.79
C SER A 429 -23.80 -0.61 22.07
N LYS A 430 -23.14 -1.21 21.07
CA LYS A 430 -21.93 -0.72 20.38
C LYS A 430 -20.74 -0.50 21.32
N ALA A 431 -20.78 -1.06 22.52
CA ALA A 431 -19.70 -0.94 23.50
C ALA A 431 -18.47 -1.72 23.04
N LYS A 432 -17.31 -1.07 23.07
CA LYS A 432 -16.00 -1.69 22.75
C LYS A 432 -15.26 -2.08 24.03
N ARG A 433 -14.64 -3.25 24.03
CA ARG A 433 -13.77 -3.73 25.12
C ARG A 433 -12.51 -4.33 24.52
N THR A 434 -11.34 -3.83 24.91
CA THR A 434 -10.08 -4.51 24.60
C THR A 434 -10.02 -5.80 25.44
N VAL A 435 -10.02 -6.94 24.77
CA VAL A 435 -9.92 -8.26 25.39
C VAL A 435 -8.49 -8.51 25.83
N MET A 436 -7.54 -8.25 24.92
CA MET A 436 -6.12 -8.36 25.20
C MET A 436 -5.29 -7.54 24.21
N GLN A 437 -4.02 -7.33 24.57
CA GLN A 437 -3.02 -6.71 23.71
C GLN A 437 -1.71 -7.50 23.84
N ASN A 438 -1.04 -7.75 22.71
CA ASN A 438 0.27 -8.37 22.68
C ASN A 438 1.31 -7.33 22.20
N PRO A 439 2.16 -6.78 23.08
CA PRO A 439 3.17 -5.81 22.68
C PRO A 439 4.32 -6.43 21.86
N GLU A 440 4.50 -7.76 21.90
CA GLU A 440 5.60 -8.45 21.25
C GLU A 440 5.28 -8.89 19.81
N GLY A 441 4.01 -8.95 19.40
CA GLY A 441 3.64 -9.40 18.07
C GLY A 441 2.13 -9.48 17.84
N GLU A 442 1.77 -9.97 16.68
CA GLU A 442 0.38 -10.06 16.22
C GLU A 442 -0.32 -11.30 16.77
N PHE A 443 -1.65 -11.22 16.81
CA PHE A 443 -2.51 -12.37 16.95
C PHE A 443 -2.95 -12.83 15.56
N TYR A 444 -2.91 -14.14 15.36
CA TYR A 444 -3.32 -14.76 14.12
C TYR A 444 -4.44 -15.77 14.39
N GLU A 445 -5.30 -15.98 13.40
CA GLU A 445 -6.28 -17.07 13.37
C GLU A 445 -7.17 -17.10 14.61
N VAL A 446 -7.70 -15.93 14.99
CA VAL A 446 -8.59 -15.82 16.17
C VAL A 446 -9.95 -16.42 15.85
N ASN A 447 -10.44 -17.36 16.68
CA ASN A 447 -11.73 -17.99 16.52
C ASN A 447 -12.48 -18.13 17.86
N TYR A 448 -13.80 -18.03 17.82
CA TYR A 448 -14.64 -18.32 18.99
C TYR A 448 -14.86 -19.82 19.20
N SER A 449 -15.06 -20.21 20.45
CA SER A 449 -15.70 -21.49 20.79
C SER A 449 -17.20 -21.45 20.48
N PRO A 450 -17.84 -22.61 20.22
CA PRO A 450 -19.29 -22.67 19.89
C PRO A 450 -20.21 -22.04 20.94
N ASP A 451 -19.82 -22.04 22.21
CA ASP A 451 -20.56 -21.45 23.32
C ASP A 451 -20.32 -19.95 23.52
N SER A 452 -19.49 -19.32 22.65
CA SER A 452 -19.10 -17.92 22.72
C SER A 452 -18.39 -17.50 24.01
N GLN A 453 -17.85 -18.44 24.80
CA GLN A 453 -17.18 -18.16 26.09
C GLN A 453 -15.67 -18.10 25.96
N TRP A 454 -15.11 -18.79 24.98
CA TRP A 454 -13.67 -18.87 24.76
C TRP A 454 -13.30 -18.36 23.38
N ILE A 455 -12.05 -17.97 23.24
CA ILE A 455 -11.41 -17.78 21.95
C ILE A 455 -10.13 -18.60 21.89
N THR A 456 -9.78 -19.02 20.70
CA THR A 456 -8.46 -19.55 20.37
C THR A 456 -7.75 -18.62 19.42
N TYR A 457 -6.44 -18.59 19.47
CA TYR A 457 -5.59 -17.81 18.58
C TYR A 457 -4.17 -18.35 18.58
N THR A 458 -3.40 -17.89 17.60
CA THR A 458 -1.97 -18.17 17.47
C THR A 458 -1.18 -16.89 17.73
N LYS A 459 -0.11 -16.97 18.50
CA LYS A 459 0.88 -15.90 18.65
C LYS A 459 2.30 -16.47 18.66
N SER A 460 3.26 -15.68 18.18
CA SER A 460 4.67 -16.06 18.21
C SER A 460 5.23 -15.97 19.62
N GLY A 461 6.00 -16.99 20.02
CA GLY A 461 6.80 -16.96 21.23
C GLY A 461 8.13 -16.22 21.05
N ALA A 462 8.88 -16.03 22.13
CA ALA A 462 10.19 -15.38 22.12
C ALA A 462 11.23 -16.07 21.20
N ASN A 463 11.03 -17.33 20.87
CA ASN A 463 11.84 -18.12 19.94
C ASN A 463 11.31 -18.11 18.50
N ASN A 464 10.35 -17.21 18.17
CA ASN A 464 9.65 -17.11 16.88
C ASN A 464 8.84 -18.35 16.48
N MET A 465 8.60 -19.30 17.41
CA MET A 465 7.69 -20.42 17.17
C MET A 465 6.24 -19.99 17.43
N SER A 466 5.35 -20.36 16.53
CA SER A 466 3.92 -20.10 16.66
C SER A 466 3.27 -21.07 17.64
N VAL A 467 2.62 -20.54 18.65
CA VAL A 467 1.97 -21.30 19.74
C VAL A 467 0.49 -20.98 19.76
N ILE A 468 -0.33 -22.02 19.92
CA ILE A 468 -1.78 -21.91 20.03
C ILE A 468 -2.15 -21.71 21.50
N TYR A 469 -3.04 -20.78 21.74
CA TYR A 469 -3.62 -20.47 23.04
C TYR A 469 -5.15 -20.55 22.99
N VAL A 470 -5.73 -20.82 24.16
CA VAL A 470 -7.16 -20.59 24.42
C VAL A 470 -7.29 -19.56 25.55
N TYR A 471 -8.28 -18.70 25.44
CA TYR A 471 -8.54 -17.62 26.39
C TYR A 471 -10.00 -17.58 26.78
N HIS A 472 -10.28 -17.55 28.07
CA HIS A 472 -11.65 -17.47 28.60
C HIS A 472 -12.06 -16.00 28.75
N LEU A 473 -13.06 -15.58 27.97
CA LEU A 473 -13.46 -14.16 27.83
C LEU A 473 -13.94 -13.50 29.12
N THR A 474 -14.55 -14.28 30.03
CA THR A 474 -15.09 -13.75 31.30
C THR A 474 -14.02 -13.71 32.40
N SER A 475 -13.22 -14.77 32.55
CA SER A 475 -12.22 -14.83 33.62
C SER A 475 -10.90 -14.15 33.28
N GLY A 476 -10.65 -13.87 31.98
CA GLY A 476 -9.38 -13.30 31.51
C GLY A 476 -8.20 -14.26 31.61
N LYS A 477 -8.44 -15.56 31.73
CA LYS A 477 -7.37 -16.57 31.84
C LYS A 477 -6.97 -17.10 30.47
N GLU A 478 -5.66 -17.14 30.23
CA GLU A 478 -5.03 -17.67 29.02
C GLU A 478 -4.33 -19.01 29.33
N TYR A 479 -4.45 -19.97 28.42
CA TYR A 479 -3.80 -21.26 28.54
C TYR A 479 -3.12 -21.62 27.21
N PRO A 480 -1.83 -22.01 27.20
CA PRO A 480 -1.18 -22.57 26.03
C PRO A 480 -1.73 -23.98 25.76
N VAL A 481 -2.08 -24.25 24.49
CA VAL A 481 -2.53 -25.59 24.07
C VAL A 481 -1.37 -26.39 23.48
N THR A 482 -0.44 -25.71 22.79
CA THR A 482 0.69 -26.36 22.15
C THR A 482 2.01 -25.98 22.79
N GLU A 483 2.99 -26.85 22.61
CA GLU A 483 4.35 -26.65 23.10
C GLU A 483 5.08 -25.62 22.23
N LYS A 484 6.11 -25.00 22.81
CA LYS A 484 6.90 -23.94 22.16
C LYS A 484 8.00 -24.44 21.20
N TRP A 485 8.05 -25.74 20.94
CA TRP A 485 9.11 -26.37 20.13
C TRP A 485 8.77 -26.48 18.63
N TYR A 486 7.49 -26.43 18.31
CA TYR A 486 7.00 -26.61 16.94
C TYR A 486 6.06 -25.50 16.57
N ASN A 487 6.12 -25.07 15.30
CA ASN A 487 5.09 -24.17 14.78
C ASN A 487 3.74 -24.87 14.79
N SER A 488 2.76 -24.23 15.36
CA SER A 488 1.37 -24.68 15.37
C SER A 488 0.46 -23.54 14.92
N SER A 489 -0.56 -23.85 14.10
CA SER A 489 -1.42 -22.85 13.46
C SER A 489 -2.83 -23.41 13.21
N SER A 490 -3.70 -22.54 12.70
CA SER A 490 -5.06 -22.86 12.25
C SER A 490 -5.93 -23.58 13.33
N PRO A 491 -5.99 -23.06 14.57
CA PRO A 491 -6.79 -23.67 15.62
C PRO A 491 -8.29 -23.44 15.36
N VAL A 492 -9.07 -24.53 15.38
CA VAL A 492 -10.53 -24.49 15.22
C VAL A 492 -11.18 -25.39 16.29
N PHE A 493 -12.16 -24.87 17.00
CA PHE A 493 -12.97 -25.68 17.89
C PHE A 493 -13.87 -26.65 17.11
N SER A 494 -14.03 -27.87 17.63
CA SER A 494 -15.09 -28.75 17.15
C SER A 494 -16.46 -28.15 17.44
N THR A 495 -17.48 -28.51 16.66
CA THR A 495 -18.85 -27.98 16.79
C THR A 495 -19.47 -28.29 18.15
N ASP A 496 -19.06 -29.38 18.80
CA ASP A 496 -19.49 -29.76 20.15
C ASP A 496 -18.65 -29.12 21.26
N GLY A 497 -17.61 -28.33 20.92
CA GLY A 497 -16.74 -27.63 21.85
C GLY A 497 -15.81 -28.51 22.67
N LYS A 498 -15.68 -29.81 22.36
CA LYS A 498 -14.89 -30.76 23.14
C LYS A 498 -13.42 -30.86 22.72
N TYR A 499 -13.16 -30.48 21.45
CA TYR A 499 -11.86 -30.64 20.85
C TYR A 499 -11.39 -29.32 20.22
N LEU A 500 -10.08 -29.14 20.19
CA LEU A 500 -9.42 -28.12 19.37
C LEU A 500 -8.59 -28.85 18.30
N ILE A 501 -8.90 -28.58 17.03
CA ILE A 501 -8.22 -29.16 15.87
C ILE A 501 -7.26 -28.08 15.32
N PHE A 502 -6.04 -28.48 15.02
CA PHE A 502 -5.01 -27.55 14.56
C PHE A 502 -3.97 -28.25 13.69
N SER A 503 -3.20 -27.47 12.96
CA SER A 503 -1.99 -27.97 12.26
C SER A 503 -0.74 -27.73 13.11
N SER A 504 0.24 -28.62 12.99
CA SER A 504 1.53 -28.45 13.65
C SER A 504 2.65 -29.13 12.86
N GLU A 505 3.83 -28.51 12.86
CA GLU A 505 5.03 -29.00 12.17
C GLU A 505 5.86 -29.90 13.11
N ARG A 506 5.24 -30.97 13.61
CA ARG A 506 5.83 -31.90 14.58
C ARG A 506 6.48 -33.12 13.96
N ASP A 507 6.23 -33.37 12.67
CA ASP A 507 6.79 -34.52 11.99
C ASP A 507 8.18 -34.17 11.45
N PHE A 508 9.18 -34.37 12.30
CA PHE A 508 10.56 -34.04 11.99
C PHE A 508 11.19 -35.14 11.10
N ASN A 509 11.09 -34.97 9.79
CA ASN A 509 11.66 -35.87 8.81
C ASN A 509 12.59 -35.12 7.83
N PRO A 510 13.81 -34.75 8.26
CA PRO A 510 14.74 -34.00 7.44
C PRO A 510 15.26 -34.86 6.28
N ILE A 511 15.25 -34.30 5.07
CA ILE A 511 15.82 -34.88 3.86
C ILE A 511 17.12 -34.12 3.55
N TYR A 512 18.18 -34.87 3.30
CA TYR A 512 19.46 -34.30 2.92
C TYR A 512 19.43 -33.79 1.48
N SER A 513 19.75 -32.51 1.29
CA SER A 513 19.86 -31.92 -0.05
C SER A 513 21.27 -32.11 -0.63
N GLN A 514 21.35 -32.68 -1.83
CA GLN A 514 22.62 -32.86 -2.54
C GLN A 514 23.11 -31.57 -3.21
N THR A 515 22.24 -30.58 -3.40
CA THR A 515 22.59 -29.35 -4.13
C THR A 515 23.36 -28.36 -3.27
N GLU A 516 22.98 -28.21 -1.99
CA GLU A 516 23.54 -27.17 -1.11
C GLU A 516 24.09 -27.72 0.21
N TRP A 517 24.14 -29.02 0.38
CA TRP A 517 24.54 -29.68 1.65
C TRP A 517 23.68 -29.29 2.86
N ASN A 518 22.50 -28.70 2.61
CA ASN A 518 21.55 -28.30 3.62
C ASN A 518 20.45 -29.35 3.81
N HIS A 519 19.93 -29.48 5.02
CA HIS A 519 18.75 -30.28 5.28
C HIS A 519 17.51 -29.61 4.73
N ALA A 520 16.71 -30.34 3.95
CA ALA A 520 15.39 -29.93 3.55
C ALA A 520 14.36 -30.52 4.52
N TYR A 521 13.53 -29.67 5.09
CA TYR A 521 12.44 -30.06 5.98
C TYR A 521 11.16 -30.15 5.17
N ASN A 522 10.79 -31.37 4.82
CA ASN A 522 9.67 -31.64 3.91
C ASN A 522 8.57 -32.41 4.67
N ARG A 523 7.30 -32.06 4.43
CA ARG A 523 6.14 -32.75 5.01
C ARG A 523 6.14 -32.83 6.54
N MET A 524 6.58 -31.75 7.20
CA MET A 524 6.58 -31.67 8.67
C MET A 524 5.18 -31.43 9.25
N GLY A 525 4.26 -30.92 8.45
CA GLY A 525 2.91 -30.56 8.88
C GLY A 525 2.00 -31.78 9.01
N GLY A 526 1.29 -31.86 10.14
CA GLY A 526 0.22 -32.81 10.41
C GLY A 526 -0.98 -32.10 11.03
N VAL A 527 -2.15 -32.75 10.99
CA VAL A 527 -3.36 -32.30 11.69
C VAL A 527 -3.43 -33.00 13.04
N TYR A 528 -3.59 -32.22 14.08
CA TYR A 528 -3.62 -32.66 15.46
C TYR A 528 -4.92 -32.23 16.13
N MET A 529 -5.25 -32.92 17.20
CA MET A 529 -6.43 -32.64 18.00
C MET A 529 -6.08 -32.67 19.50
N ALA A 530 -6.45 -31.60 20.20
CA ALA A 530 -6.37 -31.53 21.66
C ALA A 530 -7.77 -31.76 22.26
N MET A 531 -7.86 -32.60 23.27
CA MET A 531 -9.04 -32.73 24.10
C MET A 531 -9.07 -31.61 25.15
N LEU A 532 -10.18 -30.89 25.22
CA LEU A 532 -10.30 -29.69 26.07
C LEU A 532 -10.65 -29.99 27.53
N ALA A 533 -11.03 -31.24 27.86
CA ALA A 533 -11.25 -31.70 29.21
C ALA A 533 -10.63 -33.07 29.42
N ASN A 534 -10.23 -33.36 30.66
CA ASN A 534 -9.52 -34.61 31.01
C ASN A 534 -10.39 -35.88 30.85
N ASP A 535 -11.69 -35.73 30.96
CA ASP A 535 -12.68 -36.81 30.82
C ASP A 535 -13.24 -36.95 29.39
N THR A 536 -12.78 -36.09 28.44
CA THR A 536 -13.18 -36.19 27.06
C THR A 536 -12.46 -37.36 26.37
N PRO A 537 -13.19 -38.39 25.88
CA PRO A 537 -12.55 -39.51 25.21
C PRO A 537 -11.98 -39.08 23.84
N SER A 538 -10.82 -39.63 23.48
CA SER A 538 -10.31 -39.45 22.13
C SER A 538 -11.18 -40.18 21.11
N PRO A 539 -11.67 -39.53 20.03
CA PRO A 539 -12.43 -40.22 19.01
C PRO A 539 -11.59 -41.17 18.15
N LEU A 540 -10.26 -41.14 18.34
CA LEU A 540 -9.29 -42.00 17.64
C LEU A 540 -8.91 -43.22 18.45
N LEU A 541 -9.49 -43.41 19.64
CA LEU A 541 -9.26 -44.62 20.40
C LEU A 541 -9.83 -45.82 19.64
N PRO A 542 -9.10 -46.95 19.54
CA PRO A 542 -9.64 -48.16 18.96
C PRO A 542 -10.91 -48.58 19.70
N SER A 543 -12.00 -48.79 19.02
CA SER A 543 -13.16 -49.47 19.60
C SER A 543 -12.87 -50.95 19.64
N ASP A 544 -12.76 -51.50 20.85
CA ASP A 544 -12.63 -52.93 21.05
C ASP A 544 -13.95 -53.48 21.61
N GLU A 545 -14.67 -54.23 20.78
CA GLU A 545 -15.92 -54.87 21.18
C GLU A 545 -15.74 -55.86 22.34
N THR A 546 -14.51 -56.33 22.60
CA THR A 546 -14.20 -57.22 23.73
C THR A 546 -14.22 -56.51 25.08
N VAL A 547 -14.09 -55.17 25.12
CA VAL A 547 -14.14 -54.40 26.37
C VAL A 547 -15.55 -54.37 26.98
N SER A 548 -16.60 -54.41 26.19
CA SER A 548 -17.98 -54.46 26.68
C SER A 548 -18.31 -55.80 27.37
N TYR A 549 -17.67 -56.87 26.99
CA TYR A 549 -17.86 -58.18 27.59
C TYR A 549 -17.16 -58.36 28.97
N THR A 550 -16.05 -57.69 29.19
CA THR A 550 -15.31 -57.77 30.45
C THR A 550 -16.02 -57.01 31.58
N HIS A 551 -16.73 -55.94 31.29
CA HIS A 551 -17.51 -55.24 32.32
C HIS A 551 -18.79 -55.96 32.73
N LEU A 552 -19.40 -56.73 31.86
CA LEU A 552 -20.60 -57.55 32.22
C LEU A 552 -20.22 -58.73 33.10
N ARG A 553 -19.04 -59.32 32.98
CA ARG A 553 -18.58 -60.44 33.82
C ARG A 553 -18.14 -60.04 35.25
N ALA A 554 -17.70 -58.78 35.43
CA ALA A 554 -17.30 -58.30 36.75
C ALA A 554 -18.51 -58.04 37.68
N HIS A 555 -19.71 -57.87 37.17
CA HIS A 555 -20.92 -57.69 37.93
C HIS A 555 -21.67 -59.00 38.29
N GLU A 556 -21.34 -60.13 37.67
CA GLU A 556 -21.96 -61.44 37.96
C GLU A 556 -21.20 -62.26 39.05
N THR A 557 -20.12 -61.78 39.62
CA THR A 557 -19.29 -62.46 40.61
C THR A 557 -19.28 -61.78 41.98
N SER A 558 -20.28 -60.94 42.29
CA SER A 558 -20.44 -60.40 43.67
C SER A 558 -21.73 -60.81 44.34
#